data_405ee13ad87eb8b3cb5fdc198ea118a7
#
_entry.id   405ee13ad87eb8b3cb5fdc198ea118a7
#
_cell.length_a   1.000
_cell.length_b   1.000
_cell.length_c   1.000
_cell.angle_alpha   90.00
_cell.angle_beta   90.00
_cell.angle_gamma   90.00
#
_symmetry.space_group_name_H-M   'P 1'
#
loop_
_entity.id
_entity.type
_entity.pdbx_description
1 polymer ?
#
loop_
_entity_poly.entity_id
_entity_poly.type
_entity_poly.pdbx_seq_one_letter_code
_entity_poly.pdbx_strand_id
1 'polypeptide(L)'
;MAPQARIKAPSQPVQAEASSTKIVDLLARGLVTPEEATGLEAVRERYAVAVTPTMLDLIDRADPQDPIRAQFVPSVLELQHSPEESADPIDDAAFSPVPGLVHRYEDRVLLKVLSVCPVYCRFCFRREMVGPGGEALVGENLDQALDY
;
A
#
# COMPACT_ATOMS: atom_id res chain seq x y z
N MET A 1 -5.73 9.30 37.95
CA MET A 1 -5.34 9.80 36.61
C MET A 1 -3.87 9.49 36.39
N ALA A 2 -3.54 8.58 35.48
CA ALA A 2 -2.16 8.28 35.12
C ALA A 2 -1.58 9.41 34.26
N PRO A 3 -0.32 9.84 34.44
CA PRO A 3 0.28 10.88 33.63
C PRO A 3 0.43 10.39 32.18
N GLN A 4 -0.13 11.14 31.26
CA GLN A 4 0.08 10.90 29.82
C GLN A 4 1.55 11.15 29.49
N ALA A 5 2.26 10.10 29.04
CA ALA A 5 3.61 10.24 28.53
C ALA A 5 3.59 11.15 27.29
N ARG A 6 4.19 12.33 27.38
CA ARG A 6 4.42 13.20 26.23
C ARG A 6 5.44 12.52 25.32
N ILE A 7 5.00 12.04 24.18
CA ILE A 7 5.88 11.61 23.09
C ILE A 7 6.59 12.87 22.59
N LYS A 8 7.90 12.93 22.81
CA LYS A 8 8.73 14.05 22.34
C LYS A 8 8.88 13.90 20.82
N ALA A 9 8.37 14.86 20.07
CA ALA A 9 8.59 14.87 18.62
C ALA A 9 10.10 14.88 18.32
N PRO A 10 10.55 14.16 17.26
CA PRO A 10 11.95 14.15 16.86
C PRO A 10 12.41 15.55 16.52
N SER A 11 13.58 15.94 17.02
CA SER A 11 14.11 17.30 16.95
C SER A 11 14.68 17.74 15.60
N GLN A 12 14.67 16.85 14.59
CA GLN A 12 15.04 17.18 13.20
C GLN A 12 14.16 16.36 12.24
N PRO A 13 13.72 16.95 11.09
CA PRO A 13 13.11 16.17 10.04
C PRO A 13 14.17 15.19 9.50
N VAL A 14 13.95 13.91 9.71
CA VAL A 14 14.70 12.88 8.98
C VAL A 14 14.40 13.15 7.51
N GLN A 15 15.42 13.47 6.71
CA GLN A 15 15.29 13.49 5.25
C GLN A 15 15.02 12.04 4.84
N ALA A 16 13.75 11.69 4.74
CA ALA A 16 13.35 10.39 4.28
C ALA A 16 13.70 10.31 2.79
N GLU A 17 14.61 9.40 2.42
CA GLU A 17 14.80 9.04 1.03
C GLU A 17 13.45 8.63 0.44
N ALA A 18 13.21 9.05 -0.82
CA ALA A 18 11.95 8.71 -1.48
C ALA A 18 11.84 7.20 -1.72
N SER A 19 10.63 6.68 -1.60
CA SER A 19 10.34 5.29 -1.94
C SER A 19 10.67 5.01 -3.41
N SER A 20 11.21 3.82 -3.70
CA SER A 20 11.40 3.33 -5.07
C SER A 20 10.04 2.99 -5.67
N THR A 21 9.62 3.75 -6.68
CA THR A 21 8.31 3.62 -7.35
C THR A 21 8.41 3.15 -8.79
N LYS A 22 9.64 3.01 -9.32
CA LYS A 22 9.91 2.61 -10.69
C LYS A 22 10.62 1.27 -10.72
N ILE A 23 10.32 0.45 -11.71
CA ILE A 23 10.99 -0.84 -11.90
C ILE A 23 12.50 -0.68 -12.16
N VAL A 24 12.90 0.40 -12.84
CA VAL A 24 14.31 0.73 -13.05
C VAL A 24 15.10 0.91 -11.76
N ASP A 25 14.47 1.42 -10.69
CA ASP A 25 15.12 1.58 -9.38
C ASP A 25 15.35 0.22 -8.72
N LEU A 26 14.40 -0.71 -8.86
CA LEU A 26 14.53 -2.08 -8.36
C LEU A 26 15.61 -2.86 -9.13
N LEU A 27 15.68 -2.65 -10.47
CA LEU A 27 16.72 -3.21 -11.33
C LEU A 27 18.10 -2.68 -10.92
N ALA A 28 18.26 -1.37 -10.75
CA ALA A 28 19.52 -0.75 -10.35
C ALA A 28 20.01 -1.24 -8.97
N ARG A 29 19.08 -1.66 -8.12
CA ARG A 29 19.37 -2.24 -6.80
C ARG A 29 19.60 -3.76 -6.84
N GLY A 30 19.48 -4.40 -8.00
CA GLY A 30 19.65 -5.85 -8.17
C GLY A 30 18.55 -6.69 -7.52
N LEU A 31 17.37 -6.10 -7.32
CA LEU A 31 16.20 -6.80 -6.75
C LEU A 31 15.37 -7.51 -7.82
N VAL A 32 15.51 -7.11 -9.07
CA VAL A 32 14.91 -7.75 -10.24
C VAL A 32 15.95 -7.86 -11.34
N THR A 33 15.81 -8.84 -12.24
CA THR A 33 16.68 -9.00 -13.41
C THR A 33 16.20 -8.14 -14.57
N PRO A 34 17.04 -7.88 -15.60
CA PRO A 34 16.61 -7.19 -16.81
C PRO A 34 15.45 -7.90 -17.53
N GLU A 35 15.44 -9.22 -17.51
CA GLU A 35 14.38 -10.03 -18.11
C GLU A 35 13.04 -9.85 -17.38
N GLU A 36 13.06 -9.86 -16.03
CA GLU A 36 11.88 -9.62 -15.19
C GLU A 36 11.36 -8.19 -15.39
N ALA A 37 12.26 -7.20 -15.46
CA ALA A 37 11.89 -5.79 -15.50
C ALA A 37 10.89 -5.45 -16.62
N THR A 38 11.02 -6.09 -17.80
CA THR A 38 10.12 -5.86 -18.93
C THR A 38 8.67 -6.24 -18.62
N GLY A 39 8.46 -7.38 -17.98
CA GLY A 39 7.12 -7.84 -17.57
C GLY A 39 6.56 -7.06 -16.38
N LEU A 40 7.44 -6.54 -15.51
CA LEU A 40 7.04 -5.83 -14.30
C LEU A 40 6.50 -4.41 -14.57
N GLU A 41 6.79 -3.80 -15.72
CA GLU A 41 6.15 -2.53 -16.11
C GLU A 41 4.64 -2.70 -16.29
N ALA A 42 4.17 -3.81 -16.86
CA ALA A 42 2.74 -4.11 -16.96
C ALA A 42 2.09 -4.29 -15.57
N VAL A 43 2.82 -4.89 -14.61
CA VAL A 43 2.37 -4.97 -13.21
C VAL A 43 2.24 -3.58 -12.60
N ARG A 44 3.25 -2.70 -12.82
CA ARG A 44 3.27 -1.33 -12.30
C ARG A 44 2.16 -0.45 -12.89
N GLU A 45 1.79 -0.67 -14.15
CA GLU A 45 0.67 0.04 -14.79
C GLU A 45 -0.67 -0.32 -14.15
N ARG A 46 -0.81 -1.54 -13.65
CA ARG A 46 -2.04 -2.01 -13.03
C ARG A 46 -2.07 -1.79 -11.52
N TYR A 47 -0.97 -2.10 -10.84
CA TYR A 47 -0.87 -2.05 -9.39
C TYR A 47 0.26 -1.13 -8.96
N ALA A 48 -0.01 -0.28 -7.99
CA ALA A 48 1.00 0.62 -7.46
C ALA A 48 2.23 -0.14 -6.92
N VAL A 49 3.40 0.40 -7.21
CA VAL A 49 4.67 -0.06 -6.65
C VAL A 49 5.28 1.09 -5.86
N ALA A 50 5.56 0.87 -4.58
CA ALA A 50 6.39 1.74 -3.77
C ALA A 50 7.02 0.93 -2.64
N VAL A 51 8.35 0.95 -2.58
CA VAL A 51 9.13 0.27 -1.54
C VAL A 51 10.00 1.32 -0.87
N THR A 52 9.84 1.47 0.44
CA THR A 52 10.64 2.43 1.22
C THR A 52 12.10 1.95 1.34
N PRO A 53 13.07 2.86 1.52
CA PRO A 53 14.46 2.50 1.76
C PRO A 53 14.61 1.48 2.90
N THR A 54 13.89 1.70 4.00
CA THR A 54 13.90 0.79 5.15
C THR A 54 13.50 -0.65 4.77
N MET A 55 12.47 -0.82 3.93
CA MET A 55 12.07 -2.15 3.46
C MET A 55 13.12 -2.75 2.52
N LEU A 56 13.73 -1.92 1.66
CA LEU A 56 14.80 -2.35 0.75
C LEU A 56 16.04 -2.85 1.50
N ASP A 57 16.36 -2.21 2.63
CA ASP A 57 17.51 -2.57 3.48
C ASP A 57 17.27 -3.88 4.28
N LEU A 58 16.01 -4.24 4.50
CA LEU A 58 15.64 -5.48 5.19
C LEU A 58 15.67 -6.72 4.28
N ILE A 59 15.71 -6.55 2.96
CA ILE A 59 15.70 -7.65 2.00
C ILE A 59 17.06 -8.36 2.00
N ASP A 60 17.07 -9.65 2.29
CA ASP A 60 18.25 -10.50 2.07
C ASP A 60 18.38 -10.83 0.58
N ARG A 61 19.33 -10.17 -0.08
CA ARG A 61 19.59 -10.35 -1.52
C ARG A 61 20.22 -11.70 -1.87
N ALA A 62 20.77 -12.40 -0.89
CA ALA A 62 21.33 -13.74 -1.08
C ALA A 62 20.27 -14.84 -1.04
N ASP A 63 19.10 -14.54 -0.48
CA ASP A 63 17.96 -15.45 -0.42
C ASP A 63 16.92 -15.15 -1.50
N PRO A 64 16.79 -15.95 -2.57
CA PRO A 64 15.74 -15.77 -3.58
C PRO A 64 14.31 -15.89 -3.02
N GLN A 65 14.15 -16.52 -1.86
CA GLN A 65 12.86 -16.73 -1.17
C GLN A 65 12.69 -15.79 0.04
N ASP A 66 13.47 -14.73 0.12
CA ASP A 66 13.37 -13.75 1.21
C ASP A 66 11.92 -13.29 1.41
N PRO A 67 11.35 -13.41 2.63
CA PRO A 67 9.96 -13.10 2.89
C PRO A 67 9.67 -11.61 2.77
N ILE A 68 10.64 -10.71 3.00
CA ILE A 68 10.46 -9.27 2.84
C ILE A 68 10.43 -8.93 1.35
N ARG A 69 11.34 -9.53 0.55
CA ARG A 69 11.31 -9.41 -0.91
C ARG A 69 9.95 -9.83 -1.48
N ALA A 70 9.43 -10.97 -1.07
CA ALA A 70 8.14 -11.49 -1.51
C ALA A 70 6.95 -10.56 -1.18
N GLN A 71 7.06 -9.77 -0.10
CA GLN A 71 6.02 -8.83 0.31
C GLN A 71 6.00 -7.52 -0.47
N PHE A 72 7.13 -7.07 -1.01
CA PHE A 72 7.26 -5.71 -1.54
C PHE A 72 7.77 -5.62 -2.98
N VAL A 73 8.52 -6.61 -3.47
CA VAL A 73 8.99 -6.64 -4.85
C VAL A 73 7.90 -7.26 -5.75
N PRO A 74 7.47 -6.56 -6.82
CA PRO A 74 6.40 -7.04 -7.69
C PRO A 74 6.79 -8.30 -8.46
N SER A 75 5.80 -9.09 -8.86
CA SER A 75 5.95 -10.29 -9.69
C SER A 75 4.96 -10.26 -10.86
N VAL A 76 5.38 -10.76 -12.01
CA VAL A 76 4.52 -10.92 -13.19
C VAL A 76 3.34 -11.88 -12.93
N LEU A 77 3.46 -12.74 -11.92
CA LEU A 77 2.37 -13.63 -11.49
C LEU A 77 1.14 -12.86 -11.01
N GLU A 78 1.30 -11.61 -10.58
CA GLU A 78 0.19 -10.75 -10.14
C GLU A 78 -0.78 -10.38 -11.27
N LEU A 79 -0.39 -10.57 -12.52
CA LEU A 79 -1.26 -10.36 -13.69
C LEU A 79 -2.13 -11.59 -14.00
N GLN A 80 -1.85 -12.73 -13.37
CA GLN A 80 -2.65 -13.93 -13.49
C GLN A 80 -3.83 -13.83 -12.52
N HIS A 81 -5.04 -13.98 -13.04
CA HIS A 81 -6.27 -13.94 -12.24
C HIS A 81 -6.89 -15.32 -12.19
N SER A 82 -7.26 -15.75 -10.99
CA SER A 82 -8.11 -16.91 -10.77
C SER A 82 -9.58 -16.48 -10.73
N PRO A 83 -10.53 -17.35 -11.19
CA PRO A 83 -11.96 -17.06 -11.08
C PRO A 83 -12.46 -16.86 -9.64
N GLU A 84 -11.72 -17.34 -8.65
CA GLU A 84 -12.03 -17.18 -7.23
C GLU A 84 -11.55 -15.86 -6.62
N GLU A 85 -10.71 -15.10 -7.36
CA GLU A 85 -10.21 -13.80 -6.89
C GLU A 85 -11.28 -12.72 -7.04
N SER A 86 -11.36 -11.84 -6.03
CA SER A 86 -12.24 -10.67 -6.02
C SER A 86 -11.44 -9.38 -5.91
N ALA A 87 -11.88 -8.34 -6.60
CA ALA A 87 -11.35 -6.98 -6.45
C ALA A 87 -11.64 -6.37 -5.07
N ASP A 88 -12.69 -6.85 -4.40
CA ASP A 88 -13.04 -6.51 -3.01
C ASP A 88 -13.14 -7.80 -2.16
N PRO A 89 -12.00 -8.43 -1.82
CA PRO A 89 -11.99 -9.76 -1.21
C PRO A 89 -12.51 -9.77 0.23
N ILE A 90 -12.66 -8.62 0.85
CA ILE A 90 -13.22 -8.48 2.20
C ILE A 90 -14.60 -7.82 2.20
N ASP A 91 -15.17 -7.57 1.01
CA ASP A 91 -16.53 -7.02 0.84
C ASP A 91 -16.72 -5.67 1.55
N ASP A 92 -15.72 -4.78 1.44
CA ASP A 92 -15.81 -3.42 2.02
C ASP A 92 -16.97 -2.63 1.41
N ALA A 93 -17.29 -2.85 0.13
CA ALA A 93 -18.35 -2.12 -0.57
C ALA A 93 -19.72 -2.36 0.05
N ALA A 94 -20.04 -3.61 0.45
CA ALA A 94 -21.31 -3.96 1.09
C ALA A 94 -21.51 -3.30 2.46
N PHE A 95 -20.40 -2.92 3.11
CA PHE A 95 -20.40 -2.27 4.42
C PHE A 95 -20.07 -0.78 4.37
N SER A 96 -20.14 -0.16 3.20
CA SER A 96 -19.83 1.28 3.01
C SER A 96 -21.12 2.09 2.84
N PRO A 97 -21.73 2.58 3.95
CA PRO A 97 -22.99 3.33 3.91
C PRO A 97 -22.83 4.70 3.25
N VAL A 98 -21.65 5.29 3.37
CA VAL A 98 -21.27 6.57 2.74
C VAL A 98 -19.86 6.49 2.18
N PRO A 99 -19.46 7.35 1.22
CA PRO A 99 -18.10 7.37 0.69
C PRO A 99 -17.03 7.49 1.78
N GLY A 100 -15.98 6.69 1.67
CA GLY A 100 -14.84 6.75 2.59
C GLY A 100 -15.05 6.10 3.95
N LEU A 101 -16.21 5.51 4.24
CA LEU A 101 -16.49 4.89 5.52
C LEU A 101 -16.88 3.41 5.34
N VAL A 102 -16.34 2.52 6.17
CA VAL A 102 -16.74 1.11 6.26
C VAL A 102 -17.23 0.84 7.67
N HIS A 103 -18.50 0.42 7.80
CA HIS A 103 -19.17 0.13 9.06
C HIS A 103 -19.57 -1.34 9.11
N ARG A 104 -18.61 -2.19 9.46
CA ARG A 104 -18.81 -3.65 9.58
C ARG A 104 -19.19 -4.10 10.97
N TYR A 105 -18.79 -3.35 12.01
CA TYR A 105 -18.97 -3.70 13.41
C TYR A 105 -19.84 -2.66 14.10
N GLU A 106 -20.70 -3.10 15.04
CA GLU A 106 -21.67 -2.23 15.75
C GLU A 106 -21.01 -1.11 16.57
N ASP A 107 -19.76 -1.32 17.01
CA ASP A 107 -19.07 -0.44 17.97
C ASP A 107 -17.95 0.41 17.34
N ARG A 108 -17.70 0.27 16.03
CA ARG A 108 -16.59 0.96 15.36
C ARG A 108 -16.76 1.04 13.86
N VAL A 109 -16.14 2.06 13.28
CA VAL A 109 -16.07 2.25 11.84
C VAL A 109 -14.60 2.43 11.39
N LEU A 110 -14.32 2.14 10.13
CA LEU A 110 -13.08 2.50 9.47
C LEU A 110 -13.35 3.73 8.59
N LEU A 111 -12.71 4.85 8.90
CA LEU A 111 -12.71 6.05 8.07
C LEU A 111 -11.47 6.03 7.17
N LYS A 112 -11.68 5.89 5.85
CA LYS A 112 -10.63 5.87 4.82
C LYS A 112 -10.35 7.28 4.33
N VAL A 113 -9.50 8.01 5.05
CA VAL A 113 -9.19 9.42 4.75
C VAL A 113 -8.25 9.60 3.55
N LEU A 114 -7.48 8.58 3.20
CA LEU A 114 -6.53 8.58 2.10
C LEU A 114 -6.52 7.23 1.40
N SER A 115 -6.31 7.25 0.08
CA SER A 115 -6.07 6.06 -0.74
C SER A 115 -4.60 5.94 -1.19
N VAL A 116 -3.67 6.46 -0.37
CA VAL A 116 -2.22 6.42 -0.62
C VAL A 116 -1.52 5.77 0.57
N CYS A 117 -0.58 4.87 0.30
CA CYS A 117 0.27 4.24 1.30
C CYS A 117 1.75 4.61 1.07
N PRO A 118 2.57 4.67 2.12
CA PRO A 118 4.01 4.90 2.00
C PRO A 118 4.74 3.71 1.34
N VAL A 119 4.17 2.52 1.42
CA VAL A 119 4.65 1.28 0.81
C VAL A 119 3.46 0.45 0.34
N TYR A 120 3.56 -0.19 -0.81
CA TYR A 120 2.50 -1.03 -1.35
C TYR A 120 2.86 -2.52 -1.22
N CYS A 121 2.24 -3.18 -0.25
CA CYS A 121 2.39 -4.63 -0.04
C CYS A 121 1.79 -5.39 -1.23
N ARG A 122 2.50 -6.42 -1.73
CA ARG A 122 2.02 -7.21 -2.89
C ARG A 122 0.79 -8.06 -2.58
N PHE A 123 0.52 -8.31 -1.31
CA PHE A 123 -0.66 -9.03 -0.81
C PHE A 123 -1.76 -8.10 -0.25
N CYS A 124 -1.76 -6.81 -0.61
CA CYS A 124 -2.75 -5.86 -0.11
C CYS A 124 -4.15 -6.21 -0.65
N PHE A 125 -5.09 -6.47 0.24
CA PHE A 125 -6.50 -6.74 -0.14
C PHE A 125 -7.25 -5.49 -0.63
N ARG A 126 -6.66 -4.30 -0.53
CA ARG A 126 -7.17 -3.03 -1.10
C ARG A 126 -6.33 -2.54 -2.28
N ARG A 127 -5.54 -3.41 -2.93
CA ARG A 127 -4.62 -3.01 -4.00
C ARG A 127 -5.31 -2.37 -5.22
N GLU A 128 -6.59 -2.68 -5.44
CA GLU A 128 -7.38 -2.10 -6.53
C GLU A 128 -7.81 -0.64 -6.26
N MET A 129 -7.77 -0.17 -5.01
CA MET A 129 -8.25 1.15 -4.61
C MET A 129 -7.16 2.05 -4.01
N VAL A 130 -5.94 1.55 -3.82
CA VAL A 130 -4.81 2.33 -3.31
C VAL A 130 -3.75 2.50 -4.38
N GLY A 131 -3.22 3.71 -4.53
CA GLY A 131 -2.19 3.97 -5.52
C GLY A 131 -1.69 5.41 -5.55
N PRO A 132 -0.66 5.70 -6.37
CA PRO A 132 -0.22 7.06 -6.63
C PRO A 132 -1.36 7.87 -7.25
N GLY A 133 -1.63 9.04 -6.71
CA GLY A 133 -2.79 9.84 -7.09
C GLY A 133 -4.10 9.43 -6.40
N GLY A 134 -4.02 8.53 -5.42
CA GLY A 134 -5.16 8.19 -4.57
C GLY A 134 -5.70 9.44 -3.90
N GLU A 135 -7.03 9.63 -4.03
CA GLU A 135 -7.69 10.82 -3.55
C GLU A 135 -7.79 10.84 -2.02
N ALA A 136 -7.68 12.03 -1.45
CA ALA A 136 -8.07 12.26 -0.07
C ALA A 136 -9.59 12.38 0.01
N LEU A 137 -10.17 11.88 1.09
CA LEU A 137 -11.57 12.11 1.42
C LEU A 137 -11.72 13.57 1.87
N VAL A 138 -12.37 14.39 1.06
CA VAL A 138 -12.51 15.84 1.29
C VAL A 138 -13.92 16.32 0.96
N GLY A 139 -14.24 17.56 1.39
CA GLY A 139 -15.50 18.22 1.07
C GLY A 139 -16.71 17.43 1.54
N GLU A 140 -17.77 17.43 0.74
CA GLU A 140 -19.06 16.82 1.08
C GLU A 140 -18.96 15.34 1.47
N ASN A 141 -18.07 14.57 0.87
CA ASN A 141 -17.87 13.16 1.23
C ASN A 141 -17.28 12.99 2.64
N LEU A 142 -16.36 13.89 3.03
CA LEU A 142 -15.81 13.89 4.39
C LEU A 142 -16.90 14.30 5.40
N ASP A 143 -17.66 15.34 5.08
CA ASP A 143 -18.75 15.81 5.95
C ASP A 143 -19.79 14.70 6.16
N GLN A 144 -20.23 14.01 5.10
CA GLN A 144 -21.14 12.86 5.19
C GLN A 144 -20.58 11.72 6.05
N ALA A 145 -19.28 11.46 5.95
CA ALA A 145 -18.64 10.40 6.75
C ALA A 145 -18.49 10.78 8.23
N LEU A 146 -18.39 12.07 8.55
CA LEU A 146 -18.30 12.58 9.92
C LEU A 146 -19.69 12.74 10.58
N ASP A 147 -20.73 12.97 9.77
CA ASP A 147 -22.12 13.12 10.24
C ASP A 147 -22.81 11.77 10.45
N TYR A 148 -22.26 10.68 9.88
CA TYR A 148 -22.77 9.33 10.02
C TYR A 148 -22.59 8.80 11.44
#